data_56a3d9ce2e96b088b41088e13c5ad35b
#
_entry.id   56a3d9ce2e96b088b41088e13c5ad35b
#
_cell.length_a   1.000
_cell.length_b   1.000
_cell.length_c   1.000
_cell.angle_alpha   90.00
_cell.angle_beta   90.00
_cell.angle_gamma   90.00
#
_symmetry.space_group_name_H-M   'P 1'
#
loop_
_entity.id
_entity.type
_entity.pdbx_description
1 polymer ?
#
loop_
_entity_poly.entity_id
_entity_poly.type
_entity_poly.pdbx_seq_one_letter_code
_entity_poly.pdbx_strand_id
1 'polypeptide(L)'
;IMFYIDGLSTAQIAKKQGTSEGAVRQRLFSARQKIKSEVEEMTDTYNKPVALDKINFVIWGTGNPAWGDPRNVCRRMFSRHIVWLCHKKPMSASEIAEELNVPTVYVEEELEILRKGENGEYGLLRRSDNGKYALNFILLDKDVFEKANALYTEQLPKICDIISKYVEDHRAEYLAFPYLNKKVDMNLILWQQIFNIADAFSCCVQRALEKNHFAD
;
A
#
# COMPACT_ATOMS: atom_id res chain seq x y z
N ILE A 1 -6.57 31.54 14.09
CA ILE A 1 -5.26 31.26 14.69
C ILE A 1 -5.32 31.59 16.18
N MET A 2 -5.32 32.86 16.62
CA MET A 2 -5.22 33.26 18.02
C MET A 2 -6.20 32.56 18.99
N PHE A 3 -7.44 32.31 18.60
CA PHE A 3 -8.43 31.68 19.46
C PHE A 3 -8.28 30.14 19.50
N TYR A 4 -8.10 29.49 18.35
CA TYR A 4 -8.15 28.04 18.24
C TYR A 4 -6.76 27.37 18.37
N ILE A 5 -5.70 28.03 17.93
CA ILE A 5 -4.36 27.48 17.94
C ILE A 5 -3.57 27.99 19.15
N ASP A 6 -3.60 29.32 19.39
CA ASP A 6 -2.84 29.93 20.49
C ASP A 6 -3.60 29.86 21.84
N GLY A 7 -4.86 29.39 21.85
CA GLY A 7 -5.68 29.19 23.03
C GLY A 7 -6.07 30.50 23.77
N LEU A 8 -5.95 31.65 23.10
CA LEU A 8 -6.22 32.98 23.73
C LEU A 8 -7.71 33.22 23.90
N SER A 9 -8.12 33.73 25.05
CA SER A 9 -9.50 34.19 25.29
C SER A 9 -9.88 35.38 24.43
N THR A 10 -11.18 35.60 24.19
CA THR A 10 -11.69 36.76 23.43
C THR A 10 -11.23 38.13 24.05
N ALA A 11 -11.17 38.19 25.37
CA ALA A 11 -10.65 39.37 26.08
C ALA A 11 -9.16 39.60 25.84
N GLN A 12 -8.35 38.53 25.84
CA GLN A 12 -6.90 38.62 25.56
C GLN A 12 -6.63 39.02 24.09
N ILE A 13 -7.41 38.49 23.16
CA ILE A 13 -7.34 38.85 21.74
C ILE A 13 -7.73 40.33 21.56
N ALA A 14 -8.79 40.78 22.20
CA ALA A 14 -9.25 42.16 22.16
C ALA A 14 -8.17 43.11 22.61
N LYS A 15 -7.54 42.81 23.75
CA LYS A 15 -6.42 43.58 24.28
C LYS A 15 -5.21 43.60 23.34
N LYS A 16 -4.87 42.45 22.75
CA LYS A 16 -3.73 42.30 21.83
C LYS A 16 -3.95 43.03 20.49
N GLN A 17 -5.20 43.11 20.03
CA GLN A 17 -5.57 43.76 18.75
C GLN A 17 -6.06 45.20 18.92
N GLY A 18 -6.10 45.75 20.12
CA GLY A 18 -6.59 47.13 20.37
C GLY A 18 -8.07 47.34 19.99
N THR A 19 -8.91 46.29 20.16
CA THR A 19 -10.33 46.29 19.77
C THR A 19 -11.20 45.90 20.95
N SER A 20 -12.53 46.01 20.80
CA SER A 20 -13.46 45.55 21.85
C SER A 20 -13.64 44.03 21.81
N GLU A 21 -13.92 43.41 22.96
CA GLU A 21 -14.21 41.98 23.05
C GLU A 21 -15.45 41.62 22.23
N GLY A 22 -16.46 42.49 22.15
CA GLY A 22 -17.63 42.33 21.28
C GLY A 22 -17.25 42.23 19.81
N ALA A 23 -16.32 43.05 19.34
CA ALA A 23 -15.84 42.99 17.96
C ALA A 23 -15.09 41.67 17.67
N VAL A 24 -14.31 41.16 18.63
CA VAL A 24 -13.67 39.83 18.50
C VAL A 24 -14.69 38.70 18.41
N ARG A 25 -15.70 38.73 19.29
CA ARG A 25 -16.81 37.72 19.26
C ARG A 25 -17.56 37.79 17.93
N GLN A 26 -17.86 38.96 17.43
CA GLN A 26 -18.53 39.17 16.14
C GLN A 26 -17.71 38.56 14.99
N ARG A 27 -16.39 38.87 14.95
CA ARG A 27 -15.50 38.30 13.93
C ARG A 27 -15.42 36.78 14.00
N LEU A 28 -15.32 36.20 15.19
CA LEU A 28 -15.34 34.74 15.37
C LEU A 28 -16.70 34.14 14.96
N PHE A 29 -17.80 34.79 15.25
CA PHE A 29 -19.11 34.37 14.82
C PHE A 29 -19.22 34.37 13.28
N SER A 30 -18.85 35.48 12.63
CA SER A 30 -18.88 35.60 11.18
C SER A 30 -17.96 34.60 10.49
N ALA A 31 -16.76 34.35 11.04
CA ALA A 31 -15.85 33.33 10.53
C ALA A 31 -16.45 31.92 10.65
N ARG A 32 -17.10 31.61 11.76
CA ARG A 32 -17.80 30.32 11.93
C ARG A 32 -18.97 30.15 10.97
N GLN A 33 -19.76 31.21 10.76
CA GLN A 33 -20.87 31.18 9.79
C GLN A 33 -20.34 30.98 8.35
N LYS A 34 -19.27 31.67 8.00
CA LYS A 34 -18.63 31.50 6.69
C LYS A 34 -18.09 30.09 6.49
N ILE A 35 -17.37 29.55 7.47
CA ILE A 35 -16.90 28.16 7.43
C ILE A 35 -18.08 27.19 7.34
N LYS A 36 -19.15 27.43 8.11
CA LYS A 36 -20.35 26.58 8.09
C LYS A 36 -21.01 26.59 6.71
N SER A 37 -21.21 27.76 6.09
CA SER A 37 -21.78 27.85 4.73
C SER A 37 -20.89 27.19 3.67
N GLU A 38 -19.56 27.40 3.76
CA GLU A 38 -18.61 26.75 2.86
C GLU A 38 -18.61 25.21 3.04
N VAL A 39 -18.72 24.73 4.27
CA VAL A 39 -18.84 23.30 4.57
C VAL A 39 -20.18 22.75 4.09
N GLU A 40 -21.29 23.49 4.26
CA GLU A 40 -22.61 23.10 3.73
C GLU A 40 -22.62 23.05 2.20
N GLU A 41 -22.04 24.02 1.51
CA GLU A 41 -21.86 24.01 0.05
C GLU A 41 -20.95 22.85 -0.39
N MET A 42 -19.86 22.57 0.35
CA MET A 42 -19.00 21.41 0.09
C MET A 42 -19.74 20.10 0.37
N THR A 43 -20.62 20.06 1.39
CA THR A 43 -21.40 18.87 1.73
C THR A 43 -22.43 18.56 0.65
N ASP A 44 -23.03 19.57 0.02
CA ASP A 44 -23.92 19.37 -1.14
C ASP A 44 -23.18 18.86 -2.38
N THR A 45 -21.94 19.26 -2.56
CA THR A 45 -21.06 18.76 -3.63
C THR A 45 -20.57 17.34 -3.35
N TYR A 46 -20.31 17.00 -2.08
CA TYR A 46 -19.79 15.70 -1.60
C TYR A 46 -20.88 14.80 -0.98
N ASN A 47 -22.13 14.94 -1.40
CA ASN A 47 -23.32 14.32 -0.78
C ASN A 47 -23.45 12.79 -1.03
N LYS A 48 -22.51 12.15 -1.71
CA LYS A 48 -22.46 10.68 -1.80
C LYS A 48 -21.55 10.17 -0.68
N PRO A 49 -22.08 9.36 0.25
CA PRO A 49 -21.19 8.68 1.21
C PRO A 49 -20.16 7.87 0.40
N VAL A 50 -18.89 8.11 0.66
CA VAL A 50 -17.82 7.29 0.10
C VAL A 50 -18.00 5.90 0.68
N ALA A 51 -18.64 5.00 -0.05
CA ALA A 51 -18.65 3.59 0.27
C ALA A 51 -17.24 3.05 0.02
N LEU A 52 -16.38 3.19 1.03
CA LEU A 52 -15.05 2.60 1.00
C LEU A 52 -15.22 1.09 1.13
N ASP A 53 -15.21 0.39 0.02
CA ASP A 53 -15.16 -1.06 0.00
C ASP A 53 -13.95 -1.58 0.77
N LYS A 54 -14.11 -2.72 1.41
CA LYS A 54 -13.07 -3.30 2.24
C LYS A 54 -11.95 -3.86 1.37
N ILE A 55 -10.95 -3.03 1.07
CA ILE A 55 -9.76 -3.44 0.32
C ILE A 55 -8.72 -4.00 1.30
N ASN A 56 -8.30 -5.25 1.07
CA ASN A 56 -7.21 -5.88 1.79
C ASN A 56 -6.06 -6.16 0.84
N PHE A 57 -4.86 -5.72 1.21
CA PHE A 57 -3.63 -6.07 0.51
C PHE A 57 -2.90 -7.19 1.23
N VAL A 58 -2.48 -8.20 0.49
CA VAL A 58 -1.52 -9.20 0.92
C VAL A 58 -0.18 -8.84 0.29
N ILE A 59 0.84 -8.64 1.11
CA ILE A 59 2.19 -8.28 0.64
C ILE A 59 3.07 -9.50 0.79
N TRP A 60 3.67 -9.89 -0.32
CA TRP A 60 4.66 -10.95 -0.41
C TRP A 60 5.98 -10.35 -0.86
N GLY A 61 7.06 -10.79 -0.26
CA GLY A 61 8.38 -10.36 -0.69
C GLY A 61 9.46 -10.82 0.28
N THR A 62 10.69 -10.79 -0.22
CA THR A 62 11.90 -10.91 0.58
C THR A 62 12.46 -9.52 0.78
N GLY A 63 12.84 -9.17 2.00
CA GLY A 63 13.41 -7.86 2.31
C GLY A 63 13.94 -7.79 3.72
N ASN A 64 14.68 -6.74 4.02
CA ASN A 64 15.15 -6.49 5.36
C ASN A 64 14.06 -5.74 6.15
N PRO A 65 13.50 -6.33 7.22
CA PRO A 65 12.50 -5.65 8.07
C PRO A 65 12.98 -4.31 8.65
N ALA A 66 14.31 -4.11 8.73
CA ALA A 66 14.88 -2.83 9.18
C ALA A 66 14.58 -1.65 8.24
N TRP A 67 14.19 -1.93 6.99
CA TRP A 67 13.81 -0.89 6.02
C TRP A 67 12.33 -0.52 6.09
N GLY A 68 11.62 -1.04 7.08
CA GLY A 68 10.21 -0.82 7.30
C GLY A 68 9.30 -1.84 6.61
N ASP A 69 8.06 -1.85 7.03
CA ASP A 69 7.01 -2.72 6.48
C ASP A 69 6.07 -1.84 5.63
N PRO A 70 6.03 -2.02 4.30
CA PRO A 70 5.17 -1.21 3.43
C PRO A 70 3.69 -1.28 3.79
N ARG A 71 3.26 -2.31 4.56
CA ARG A 71 1.89 -2.39 5.10
C ARG A 71 1.58 -1.27 6.08
N ASN A 72 2.60 -0.71 6.75
CA ASN A 72 2.42 0.38 7.70
C ASN A 72 1.91 1.65 7.00
N VAL A 73 2.43 1.95 5.83
CA VAL A 73 2.04 3.13 5.03
C VAL A 73 0.62 3.00 4.49
N CYS A 74 0.12 1.76 4.32
CA CYS A 74 -1.18 1.47 3.74
C CYS A 74 -2.18 0.85 4.74
N ARG A 75 -2.11 1.25 6.02
CA ARG A 75 -3.02 0.76 7.07
C ARG A 75 -4.42 1.33 6.97
N ARG A 76 -4.53 2.59 6.59
CA ARG A 76 -5.80 3.31 6.48
C ARG A 76 -6.57 2.87 5.24
N MET A 77 -7.87 2.78 5.33
CA MET A 77 -8.73 2.47 4.18
C MET A 77 -8.58 3.51 3.08
N PHE A 78 -8.45 4.77 3.46
CA PHE A 78 -8.24 5.87 2.54
C PHE A 78 -6.96 5.70 1.71
N SER A 79 -5.84 5.39 2.36
CA SER A 79 -4.57 5.06 1.70
C SER A 79 -4.72 3.92 0.69
N ARG A 80 -5.45 2.86 1.08
CA ARG A 80 -5.68 1.69 0.21
C ARG A 80 -6.49 2.03 -1.03
N HIS A 81 -7.50 2.89 -0.89
CA HIS A 81 -8.29 3.35 -2.03
C HIS A 81 -7.46 4.20 -3.00
N ILE A 82 -6.61 5.09 -2.49
CA ILE A 82 -5.69 5.87 -3.32
C ILE A 82 -4.74 4.96 -4.09
N VAL A 83 -4.12 3.99 -3.40
CA VAL A 83 -3.23 3.00 -4.02
C VAL A 83 -3.98 2.21 -5.10
N TRP A 84 -5.21 1.78 -4.83
CA TRP A 84 -6.04 1.04 -5.79
C TRP A 84 -6.40 1.87 -7.03
N LEU A 85 -6.74 3.14 -6.85
CA LEU A 85 -7.02 4.05 -7.97
C LEU A 85 -5.77 4.27 -8.83
N CYS A 86 -4.63 4.52 -8.20
CA CYS A 86 -3.35 4.70 -8.89
C CYS A 86 -2.84 3.42 -9.57
N HIS A 87 -3.34 2.22 -9.17
CA HIS A 87 -3.08 0.96 -9.86
C HIS A 87 -3.77 0.91 -11.23
N LYS A 88 -5.01 1.38 -11.32
CA LYS A 88 -5.78 1.33 -12.57
C LYS A 88 -5.22 2.26 -13.65
N LYS A 89 -4.80 3.45 -13.27
CA LYS A 89 -4.16 4.45 -14.14
C LYS A 89 -3.43 5.51 -13.30
N PRO A 90 -2.39 6.17 -13.84
CA PRO A 90 -1.81 7.32 -13.18
C PRO A 90 -2.83 8.45 -13.00
N MET A 91 -2.97 8.99 -11.78
CA MET A 91 -3.97 9.99 -11.44
C MET A 91 -3.36 11.19 -10.72
N SER A 92 -3.91 12.38 -10.94
CA SER A 92 -3.61 13.60 -10.18
C SER A 92 -4.36 13.62 -8.84
N ALA A 93 -3.94 14.47 -7.92
CA ALA A 93 -4.63 14.65 -6.64
C ALA A 93 -6.12 15.06 -6.84
N SER A 94 -6.40 15.91 -7.81
CA SER A 94 -7.77 16.35 -8.14
C SER A 94 -8.64 15.22 -8.67
N GLU A 95 -8.11 14.39 -9.60
CA GLU A 95 -8.81 13.24 -10.15
C GLU A 95 -9.14 12.19 -9.05
N ILE A 96 -8.20 11.98 -8.10
CA ILE A 96 -8.41 11.08 -6.96
C ILE A 96 -9.46 11.64 -6.00
N ALA A 97 -9.39 12.95 -5.72
CA ALA A 97 -10.33 13.63 -4.84
C ALA A 97 -11.77 13.56 -5.39
N GLU A 98 -11.93 13.76 -6.69
CA GLU A 98 -13.20 13.63 -7.39
C GLU A 98 -13.76 12.19 -7.31
N GLU A 99 -12.92 11.19 -7.59
CA GLU A 99 -13.30 9.77 -7.55
C GLU A 99 -13.71 9.32 -6.14
N LEU A 100 -12.99 9.78 -5.12
CA LEU A 100 -13.28 9.45 -3.72
C LEU A 100 -14.33 10.37 -3.10
N ASN A 101 -14.74 11.41 -3.81
CA ASN A 101 -15.69 12.43 -3.35
C ASN A 101 -15.26 13.07 -2.01
N VAL A 102 -13.99 13.50 -1.96
CA VAL A 102 -13.38 14.15 -0.80
C VAL A 102 -12.64 15.43 -1.20
N PRO A 103 -12.45 16.38 -0.29
CA PRO A 103 -11.62 17.56 -0.57
C PRO A 103 -10.19 17.20 -0.95
N THR A 104 -9.65 17.85 -2.00
CA THR A 104 -8.31 17.59 -2.55
C THR A 104 -7.20 17.71 -1.51
N VAL A 105 -7.34 18.59 -0.53
CA VAL A 105 -6.34 18.80 0.54
C VAL A 105 -6.04 17.51 1.33
N TYR A 106 -7.05 16.69 1.58
CA TYR A 106 -6.86 15.41 2.29
C TYR A 106 -6.13 14.38 1.41
N VAL A 107 -6.40 14.43 0.11
CA VAL A 107 -5.71 13.57 -0.86
C VAL A 107 -4.25 13.97 -1.00
N GLU A 108 -3.95 15.27 -1.07
CA GLU A 108 -2.59 15.78 -1.19
C GLU A 108 -1.72 15.38 -0.01
N GLU A 109 -2.24 15.52 1.21
CA GLU A 109 -1.54 15.10 2.43
C GLU A 109 -1.23 13.59 2.41
N GLU A 110 -2.22 12.77 2.08
CA GLU A 110 -2.07 11.33 2.01
C GLU A 110 -1.13 10.87 0.89
N LEU A 111 -1.17 11.54 -0.27
CA LEU A 111 -0.27 11.26 -1.39
C LEU A 111 1.20 11.53 -1.03
N GLU A 112 1.48 12.55 -0.22
CA GLU A 112 2.85 12.81 0.25
C GLU A 112 3.34 11.73 1.22
N ILE A 113 2.47 11.23 2.09
CA ILE A 113 2.78 10.08 2.96
C ILE A 113 3.03 8.84 2.12
N LEU A 114 2.14 8.53 1.19
CA LEU A 114 2.27 7.36 0.31
C LEU A 114 3.48 7.43 -0.63
N ARG A 115 3.93 8.64 -0.99
CA ARG A 115 5.10 8.85 -1.84
C ARG A 115 6.42 8.73 -1.07
N LYS A 116 6.48 9.29 0.14
CA LYS A 116 7.71 9.35 0.94
C LYS A 116 7.90 8.12 1.82
N GLY A 117 6.82 7.43 2.17
CA GLY A 117 6.78 6.46 3.25
C GLY A 117 6.76 7.15 4.62
N GLU A 118 6.48 6.38 5.65
CA GLU A 118 6.56 6.80 7.05
C GLU A 118 7.84 6.22 7.67
N ASN A 119 8.56 7.01 8.46
CA ASN A 119 9.72 6.56 9.25
C ASN A 119 10.83 5.83 8.44
N GLY A 120 11.09 6.27 7.21
CA GLY A 120 12.11 5.66 6.34
C GLY A 120 11.64 4.42 5.60
N GLU A 121 10.35 4.13 5.62
CA GLU A 121 9.72 3.08 4.83
C GLU A 121 9.66 3.46 3.34
N TYR A 122 9.51 2.45 2.49
CA TYR A 122 9.38 2.68 1.05
C TYR A 122 8.08 3.40 0.71
N GLY A 123 8.19 4.42 -0.15
CA GLY A 123 7.03 5.05 -0.76
C GLY A 123 6.31 4.08 -1.70
N LEU A 124 5.00 3.98 -1.55
CA LEU A 124 4.14 3.13 -2.38
C LEU A 124 3.76 3.78 -3.70
N LEU A 125 3.89 5.09 -3.80
CA LEU A 125 3.58 5.86 -5.00
C LEU A 125 4.83 6.60 -5.50
N ARG A 126 4.90 6.75 -6.82
CA ARG A 126 5.82 7.65 -7.52
C ARG A 126 5.02 8.77 -8.18
N ARG A 127 5.59 9.96 -8.22
CA ARG A 127 5.03 11.11 -8.94
C ARG A 127 5.79 11.29 -10.24
N SER A 128 5.08 11.35 -11.35
CA SER A 128 5.63 11.65 -12.68
C SER A 128 5.76 13.17 -12.91
N ASP A 129 6.51 13.56 -13.93
CA ASP A 129 6.76 14.97 -14.27
C ASP A 129 5.48 15.75 -14.60
N ASN A 130 4.45 15.08 -15.10
CA ASN A 130 3.13 15.67 -15.34
C ASN A 130 2.27 15.80 -14.08
N GLY A 131 2.82 15.54 -12.88
CA GLY A 131 2.14 15.68 -11.60
C GLY A 131 1.20 14.55 -11.21
N LYS A 132 1.11 13.48 -12.02
CA LYS A 132 0.27 12.31 -11.72
C LYS A 132 1.03 11.30 -10.85
N TYR A 133 0.27 10.57 -10.06
CA TYR A 133 0.76 9.52 -9.17
C TYR A 133 0.46 8.14 -9.75
N ALA A 134 1.42 7.26 -9.67
CA ALA A 134 1.33 5.85 -10.08
C ALA A 134 1.97 4.96 -9.02
N LEU A 135 1.72 3.65 -9.09
CA LEU A 135 2.36 2.71 -8.17
C LEU A 135 3.87 2.67 -8.35
N ASN A 136 4.57 2.50 -7.25
CA ASN A 136 6.02 2.26 -7.20
C ASN A 136 6.35 0.78 -6.89
N PHE A 137 5.40 -0.12 -7.09
CA PHE A 137 5.54 -1.55 -6.89
C PHE A 137 4.57 -2.31 -7.80
N ILE A 138 4.73 -3.62 -7.90
CA ILE A 138 3.84 -4.48 -8.67
C ILE A 138 2.64 -4.86 -7.80
N LEU A 139 1.44 -4.53 -8.25
CA LEU A 139 0.19 -4.98 -7.67
C LEU A 139 -0.45 -6.03 -8.58
N LEU A 140 -0.65 -7.21 -8.06
CA LEU A 140 -1.37 -8.27 -8.74
C LEU A 140 -2.84 -8.20 -8.34
N ASP A 141 -3.68 -7.72 -9.25
CA ASP A 141 -5.13 -7.81 -9.06
C ASP A 141 -5.65 -9.22 -9.44
N LYS A 142 -6.93 -9.44 -9.21
CA LYS A 142 -7.55 -10.76 -9.47
C LYS A 142 -7.33 -11.23 -10.91
N ASP A 143 -7.46 -10.34 -11.88
CA ASP A 143 -7.38 -10.71 -13.30
C ASP A 143 -5.95 -11.12 -13.68
N VAL A 144 -4.95 -10.38 -13.18
CA VAL A 144 -3.53 -10.71 -13.38
C VAL A 144 -3.18 -12.01 -12.67
N PHE A 145 -3.69 -12.19 -11.44
CA PHE A 145 -3.48 -13.42 -10.67
C PHE A 145 -4.09 -14.64 -11.35
N GLU A 146 -5.31 -14.53 -11.89
CA GLU A 146 -5.98 -15.62 -12.62
C GLU A 146 -5.23 -16.01 -13.91
N LYS A 147 -4.75 -15.01 -14.67
CA LYS A 147 -3.91 -15.25 -15.85
C LYS A 147 -2.59 -15.92 -15.50
N ALA A 148 -1.91 -15.45 -14.47
CA ALA A 148 -0.68 -16.07 -13.99
C ALA A 148 -0.93 -17.50 -13.52
N ASN A 149 -2.00 -17.73 -12.77
CA ASN A 149 -2.40 -19.06 -12.30
C ASN A 149 -2.69 -20.03 -13.46
N ALA A 150 -3.33 -19.56 -14.52
CA ALA A 150 -3.57 -20.38 -15.71
C ALA A 150 -2.24 -20.84 -16.34
N LEU A 151 -1.28 -19.93 -16.49
CA LEU A 151 0.07 -20.26 -17.00
C LEU A 151 0.81 -21.24 -16.08
N TYR A 152 0.75 -21.05 -14.76
CA TYR A 152 1.34 -21.98 -13.81
C TYR A 152 0.69 -23.36 -13.90
N THR A 153 -0.64 -23.42 -13.97
CA THR A 153 -1.39 -24.68 -14.03
C THR A 153 -1.03 -25.49 -15.28
N GLU A 154 -0.81 -24.84 -16.41
CA GLU A 154 -0.37 -25.49 -17.63
C GLU A 154 1.03 -26.13 -17.49
N GLN A 155 1.95 -25.46 -16.81
CA GLN A 155 3.32 -25.93 -16.64
C GLN A 155 3.52 -26.86 -15.42
N LEU A 156 2.56 -26.86 -14.49
CA LEU A 156 2.67 -27.55 -13.21
C LEU A 156 2.98 -29.06 -13.34
N PRO A 157 2.33 -29.84 -14.23
CA PRO A 157 2.64 -31.26 -14.37
C PRO A 157 4.12 -31.50 -14.72
N LYS A 158 4.65 -30.74 -15.67
CA LYS A 158 6.05 -30.83 -16.09
C LYS A 158 7.02 -30.45 -14.97
N ILE A 159 6.70 -29.42 -14.20
CA ILE A 159 7.50 -29.02 -13.03
C ILE A 159 7.46 -30.11 -11.96
N CYS A 160 6.30 -30.67 -11.68
CA CYS A 160 6.15 -31.78 -10.73
C CYS A 160 6.96 -32.99 -11.14
N ASP A 161 6.95 -33.38 -12.42
CA ASP A 161 7.71 -34.53 -12.94
C ASP A 161 9.23 -34.29 -12.75
N ILE A 162 9.72 -33.11 -13.08
CA ILE A 162 11.16 -32.75 -12.90
C ILE A 162 11.55 -32.84 -11.43
N ILE A 163 10.75 -32.25 -10.53
CA ILE A 163 11.04 -32.25 -9.09
C ILE A 163 10.96 -33.67 -8.52
N SER A 164 9.93 -34.42 -8.87
CA SER A 164 9.75 -35.79 -8.40
C SER A 164 10.89 -36.70 -8.84
N LYS A 165 11.31 -36.59 -10.11
CA LYS A 165 12.46 -37.31 -10.62
C LYS A 165 13.75 -36.91 -9.89
N TYR A 166 14.01 -35.64 -9.71
CA TYR A 166 15.21 -35.18 -9.00
C TYR A 166 15.25 -35.73 -7.57
N VAL A 167 14.15 -35.67 -6.84
CA VAL A 167 14.08 -36.18 -5.47
C VAL A 167 14.27 -37.70 -5.42
N GLU A 168 13.72 -38.45 -6.38
CA GLU A 168 13.87 -39.90 -6.42
C GLU A 168 15.31 -40.29 -6.80
N ASP A 169 15.93 -39.62 -7.76
CA ASP A 169 17.32 -39.85 -8.16
C ASP A 169 18.30 -39.62 -7.01
N HIS A 170 17.98 -38.67 -6.09
CA HIS A 170 18.81 -38.34 -4.92
C HIS A 170 18.29 -38.91 -3.59
N ARG A 171 17.33 -39.86 -3.66
CA ARG A 171 16.68 -40.41 -2.46
C ARG A 171 17.66 -40.99 -1.44
N ALA A 172 18.69 -41.69 -1.90
CA ALA A 172 19.69 -42.29 -1.04
C ALA A 172 20.51 -41.22 -0.28
N GLU A 173 20.80 -40.12 -0.92
CA GLU A 173 21.52 -38.97 -0.32
C GLU A 173 20.65 -38.31 0.78
N TYR A 174 19.38 -38.08 0.51
CA TYR A 174 18.46 -37.55 1.53
C TYR A 174 18.34 -38.46 2.75
N LEU A 175 18.30 -39.78 2.54
CA LEU A 175 18.22 -40.74 3.64
C LEU A 175 19.52 -40.88 4.43
N ALA A 176 20.66 -40.47 3.86
CA ALA A 176 21.96 -40.50 4.52
C ALA A 176 22.23 -39.33 5.46
N PHE A 177 21.38 -38.30 5.48
CA PHE A 177 21.56 -37.19 6.39
C PHE A 177 21.53 -37.62 7.86
N PRO A 178 22.55 -37.30 8.67
CA PRO A 178 22.73 -37.87 10.01
C PRO A 178 21.69 -37.38 11.04
N TYR A 179 21.02 -36.27 10.75
CA TYR A 179 19.98 -35.70 11.62
C TYR A 179 18.56 -36.13 11.24
N LEU A 180 18.40 -36.89 10.16
CA LEU A 180 17.10 -37.44 9.81
C LEU A 180 16.76 -38.62 10.74
N ASN A 181 15.67 -38.45 11.50
CA ASN A 181 15.11 -39.54 12.27
C ASN A 181 14.57 -40.60 11.29
N LYS A 182 15.15 -41.80 11.32
CA LYS A 182 14.76 -42.96 10.45
C LYS A 182 13.29 -43.38 10.56
N LYS A 183 12.54 -42.80 11.53
CA LYS A 183 11.10 -43.03 11.72
C LYS A 183 10.24 -41.95 11.03
N VAL A 184 10.84 -40.95 10.39
CA VAL A 184 10.08 -39.90 9.68
C VAL A 184 9.59 -40.44 8.36
N ASP A 185 8.30 -40.19 8.06
CA ASP A 185 7.72 -40.55 6.78
C ASP A 185 8.46 -39.84 5.64
N MET A 186 8.90 -40.63 4.67
CA MET A 186 9.62 -40.11 3.51
C MET A 186 8.79 -39.08 2.73
N ASN A 187 7.48 -39.20 2.70
CA ASN A 187 6.61 -38.22 2.06
C ASN A 187 6.69 -36.84 2.69
N LEU A 188 6.90 -36.77 4.01
CA LEU A 188 7.08 -35.49 4.70
C LEU A 188 8.40 -34.82 4.28
N ILE A 189 9.46 -35.60 4.11
CA ILE A 189 10.76 -35.11 3.64
C ILE A 189 10.64 -34.62 2.19
N LEU A 190 9.98 -35.39 1.33
CA LEU A 190 9.73 -34.99 -0.06
C LEU A 190 8.93 -33.68 -0.14
N TRP A 191 7.92 -33.54 0.67
CA TRP A 191 7.14 -32.29 0.77
C TRP A 191 8.01 -31.09 1.12
N GLN A 192 8.89 -31.25 2.12
CA GLN A 192 9.81 -30.21 2.53
C GLN A 192 10.79 -29.85 1.41
N GLN A 193 11.29 -30.85 0.67
CA GLN A 193 12.21 -30.62 -0.45
C GLN A 193 11.53 -29.92 -1.64
N ILE A 194 10.29 -30.27 -1.96
CA ILE A 194 9.51 -29.56 -2.99
C ILE A 194 9.42 -28.08 -2.68
N PHE A 195 9.14 -27.74 -1.42
CA PHE A 195 9.07 -26.36 -0.98
C PHE A 195 10.44 -25.64 -1.12
N ASN A 196 11.52 -26.26 -0.66
CA ASN A 196 12.87 -25.71 -0.75
C ASN A 196 13.33 -25.52 -2.22
N ILE A 197 12.99 -26.47 -3.10
CA ILE A 197 13.31 -26.39 -4.52
C ILE A 197 12.51 -25.27 -5.19
N ALA A 198 11.24 -25.11 -4.85
CA ALA A 198 10.41 -24.04 -5.38
C ALA A 198 10.94 -22.65 -4.98
N ASP A 199 11.38 -22.49 -3.74
CA ASP A 199 12.00 -21.26 -3.25
C ASP A 199 13.33 -20.99 -3.97
N ALA A 200 14.20 -21.97 -4.06
CA ALA A 200 15.48 -21.86 -4.78
C ALA A 200 15.27 -21.52 -6.27
N PHE A 201 14.28 -22.12 -6.91
CA PHE A 201 13.92 -21.82 -8.29
C PHE A 201 13.46 -20.36 -8.44
N SER A 202 12.62 -19.86 -7.54
CA SER A 202 12.18 -18.47 -7.51
C SER A 202 13.36 -17.51 -7.45
N CYS A 203 14.33 -17.76 -6.56
CA CYS A 203 15.56 -16.98 -6.46
C CYS A 203 16.42 -17.02 -7.74
N CYS A 204 16.49 -18.17 -8.39
CA CYS A 204 17.23 -18.32 -9.66
C CYS A 204 16.56 -17.53 -10.81
N VAL A 205 15.24 -17.57 -10.89
CA VAL A 205 14.47 -16.81 -11.89
C VAL A 205 14.66 -15.31 -11.66
N GLN A 206 14.54 -14.85 -10.43
CA GLN A 206 14.78 -13.44 -10.09
C GLN A 206 16.16 -12.98 -10.54
N ARG A 207 17.23 -13.73 -10.23
CA ARG A 207 18.61 -13.41 -10.65
C ARG A 207 18.77 -13.41 -12.18
N ALA A 208 18.07 -14.30 -12.87
CA ALA A 208 18.11 -14.36 -14.33
C ALA A 208 17.41 -13.13 -14.95
N LEU A 209 16.30 -12.68 -14.38
CA LEU A 209 15.60 -11.48 -14.80
C LEU A 209 16.45 -10.22 -14.55
N GLU A 210 17.06 -10.10 -13.37
CA GLU A 210 17.96 -9.00 -13.04
C GLU A 210 19.13 -8.89 -14.02
N LYS A 211 19.73 -10.02 -14.42
CA LYS A 211 20.82 -10.05 -15.43
C LYS A 211 20.38 -9.66 -16.83
N ASN A 212 19.14 -9.87 -17.18
CA ASN A 212 18.59 -9.59 -18.51
C ASN A 212 17.89 -8.22 -18.60
N HIS A 213 18.12 -7.32 -17.65
CA HIS A 213 17.57 -5.94 -17.63
C HIS A 213 16.04 -5.85 -17.75
N PHE A 214 15.32 -6.80 -17.18
CA PHE A 214 13.86 -6.67 -17.03
C PHE A 214 13.45 -5.77 -15.83
N ALA A 215 14.41 -5.09 -15.22
CA ALA A 215 14.26 -4.26 -14.04
C ALA A 215 14.56 -2.76 -14.29
N ASP A 216 14.27 -2.26 -15.49
CA ASP A 216 14.27 -0.81 -15.78
C ASP A 216 12.85 -0.21 -15.70
#